data_fec05f7162cea0dd93966648c0474e85
#
_entry.id   fec05f7162cea0dd93966648c0474e85
#
_cell.length_a   1.000
_cell.length_b   1.000
_cell.length_c   1.000
_cell.angle_alpha   90.00
_cell.angle_beta   90.00
_cell.angle_gamma   90.00
#
_symmetry.space_group_name_H-M   'P 1'
#
loop_
_entity.id
_entity.type
_entity.pdbx_description
1 polymer ?
#
loop_
_entity_poly.entity_id
_entity_poly.type
_entity_poly.pdbx_seq_one_letter_code
_entity_poly.pdbx_strand_id
1 'polypeptide(L)'
;MARYKIAIFTLIAVLVISLGFNVYQYGVNQTATQENQSASAKQEMVNQLMHTQNNVNTKLVELEATMRTACQKLSSAGLTGPQADAILSEAAASDPLIMNSAATDTKDILVNVKPDPYGVTGDDITMQEQQLMMRETMQPVMSNVIMLVQGYPGVVMVAPIFDSQDQFMGALSLVILPSALINQSIASTGEKTYSMWAMQSNGTLIYDPDSAQQGKNLLTDPIYEDYPEVQDFTRQVAAQQNGYGTYQYYVKNLDQTQNEVVSKEAYWMTVGIYGTEWRLVIWNAL
;
A
#
# COMPACT_ATOMS: atom_id res chain seq x y z
N MET A 1 -18.35 78.35 -10.88
CA MET A 1 -17.16 77.58 -10.42
C MET A 1 -17.51 76.53 -9.34
N ALA A 2 -18.33 76.78 -8.35
CA ALA A 2 -18.65 75.82 -7.26
C ALA A 2 -19.32 74.48 -7.77
N ARG A 3 -20.26 74.57 -8.70
CA ARG A 3 -21.00 73.43 -9.25
C ARG A 3 -20.09 72.43 -10.01
N TYR A 4 -19.09 72.89 -10.69
CA TYR A 4 -18.09 72.00 -11.37
C TYR A 4 -17.15 71.30 -10.39
N LYS A 5 -16.77 71.92 -9.29
CA LYS A 5 -15.94 71.29 -8.25
C LYS A 5 -16.72 70.14 -7.58
N ILE A 6 -18.01 70.33 -7.27
CA ILE A 6 -18.83 69.28 -6.65
C ILE A 6 -19.02 68.09 -7.63
N ALA A 7 -19.25 68.32 -8.91
CA ALA A 7 -19.40 67.27 -9.91
C ALA A 7 -18.08 66.43 -10.05
N ILE A 8 -16.92 67.06 -10.04
CA ILE A 8 -15.60 66.38 -10.09
C ILE A 8 -15.37 65.54 -8.82
N PHE A 9 -15.67 66.08 -7.63
CA PHE A 9 -15.55 65.31 -6.38
C PHE A 9 -16.46 64.09 -6.34
N THR A 10 -17.71 64.23 -6.82
CA THR A 10 -18.65 63.09 -6.89
C THR A 10 -18.18 62.04 -7.90
N LEU A 11 -17.62 62.46 -9.02
CA LEU A 11 -17.09 61.50 -10.04
C LEU A 11 -15.88 60.73 -9.51
N ILE A 12 -14.96 61.43 -8.79
CA ILE A 12 -13.78 60.79 -8.15
C ILE A 12 -14.24 59.80 -7.08
N ALA A 13 -15.19 60.15 -6.22
CA ALA A 13 -15.73 59.30 -5.17
C ALA A 13 -16.36 58.02 -5.76
N VAL A 14 -17.16 58.12 -6.84
CA VAL A 14 -17.76 56.99 -7.54
C VAL A 14 -16.66 56.09 -8.14
N LEU A 15 -15.62 56.70 -8.71
CA LEU A 15 -14.50 55.93 -9.31
C LEU A 15 -13.69 55.15 -8.25
N VAL A 16 -13.42 55.74 -7.09
CA VAL A 16 -12.72 55.10 -5.97
C VAL A 16 -13.55 53.97 -5.38
N ILE A 17 -14.87 54.16 -5.22
CA ILE A 17 -15.79 53.12 -4.75
C ILE A 17 -15.87 51.95 -5.76
N SER A 18 -15.95 52.26 -7.06
CA SER A 18 -15.99 51.27 -8.13
C SER A 18 -14.68 50.46 -8.19
N LEU A 19 -13.51 51.09 -8.07
CA LEU A 19 -12.21 50.44 -7.99
C LEU A 19 -12.10 49.54 -6.76
N GLY A 20 -12.51 50.04 -5.59
CA GLY A 20 -12.52 49.26 -4.34
C GLY A 20 -13.41 48.03 -4.44
N PHE A 21 -14.61 48.17 -5.05
CA PHE A 21 -15.53 47.05 -5.26
C PHE A 21 -14.96 46.00 -6.25
N ASN A 22 -14.31 46.42 -7.34
CA ASN A 22 -13.68 45.52 -8.28
C ASN A 22 -12.51 44.75 -7.64
N VAL A 23 -11.66 45.39 -6.84
CA VAL A 23 -10.56 44.74 -6.11
C VAL A 23 -11.12 43.73 -5.09
N TYR A 24 -12.18 44.09 -4.38
CA TYR A 24 -12.85 43.20 -3.45
C TYR A 24 -13.46 41.98 -4.16
N GLN A 25 -14.21 42.19 -5.25
CA GLN A 25 -14.77 41.11 -6.07
C GLN A 25 -13.68 40.20 -6.65
N TYR A 26 -12.58 40.76 -7.12
CA TYR A 26 -11.45 39.97 -7.61
C TYR A 26 -10.84 39.09 -6.51
N GLY A 27 -10.64 39.64 -5.29
CA GLY A 27 -10.19 38.88 -4.13
C GLY A 27 -11.13 37.72 -3.76
N VAL A 28 -12.44 38.01 -3.66
CA VAL A 28 -13.46 36.97 -3.37
C VAL A 28 -13.49 35.89 -4.42
N ASN A 29 -13.41 36.25 -5.72
CA ASN A 29 -13.41 35.29 -6.81
C ASN A 29 -12.14 34.42 -6.80
N GLN A 30 -10.97 34.99 -6.48
CA GLN A 30 -9.73 34.21 -6.34
C GLN A 30 -9.82 33.21 -5.19
N THR A 31 -10.31 33.64 -4.03
CA THR A 31 -10.48 32.74 -2.87
C THR A 31 -11.44 31.59 -3.19
N ALA A 32 -12.61 31.89 -3.78
CA ALA A 32 -13.57 30.87 -4.20
C ALA A 32 -12.99 29.89 -5.24
N THR A 33 -12.17 30.39 -6.16
CA THR A 33 -11.51 29.54 -7.16
C THR A 33 -10.47 28.62 -6.51
N GLN A 34 -9.67 29.12 -5.56
CA GLN A 34 -8.69 28.32 -4.83
C GLN A 34 -9.37 27.25 -3.95
N GLU A 35 -10.44 27.59 -3.26
CA GLU A 35 -11.21 26.64 -2.46
C GLU A 35 -11.82 25.53 -3.34
N ASN A 36 -12.37 25.87 -4.49
CA ASN A 36 -12.91 24.90 -5.44
C ASN A 36 -11.82 23.98 -6.03
N GLN A 37 -10.64 24.53 -6.35
CA GLN A 37 -9.49 23.74 -6.83
C GLN A 37 -8.97 22.79 -5.75
N SER A 38 -8.84 23.26 -4.51
CA SER A 38 -8.45 22.42 -3.37
C SER A 38 -9.46 21.30 -3.12
N ALA A 39 -10.77 21.60 -3.18
CA ALA A 39 -11.81 20.59 -3.01
C ALA A 39 -11.78 19.54 -4.14
N SER A 40 -11.55 19.96 -5.39
CA SER A 40 -11.41 19.06 -6.53
C SER A 40 -10.19 18.14 -6.37
N ALA A 41 -9.03 18.68 -5.99
CA ALA A 41 -7.82 17.91 -5.77
C ALA A 41 -8.01 16.84 -4.67
N LYS A 42 -8.66 17.20 -3.56
CA LYS A 42 -8.97 16.25 -2.48
C LYS A 42 -9.89 15.12 -2.97
N GLN A 43 -10.89 15.46 -3.76
CA GLN A 43 -11.79 14.46 -4.33
C GLN A 43 -11.04 13.51 -5.29
N GLU A 44 -10.15 14.03 -6.12
CA GLU A 44 -9.30 13.22 -7.01
C GLU A 44 -8.37 12.29 -6.23
N MET A 45 -7.72 12.78 -5.15
CA MET A 45 -6.90 11.95 -4.26
C MET A 45 -7.71 10.78 -3.68
N VAL A 46 -8.89 11.08 -3.13
CA VAL A 46 -9.76 10.04 -2.54
C VAL A 46 -10.21 9.04 -3.61
N ASN A 47 -10.59 9.50 -4.80
CA ASN A 47 -10.99 8.63 -5.89
C ASN A 47 -9.82 7.71 -6.33
N GLN A 48 -8.62 8.26 -6.52
CA GLN A 48 -7.43 7.47 -6.86
C GLN A 48 -7.11 6.43 -5.78
N LEU A 49 -7.20 6.82 -4.50
CA LEU A 49 -6.99 5.91 -3.38
C LEU A 49 -8.03 4.77 -3.36
N MET A 50 -9.31 5.07 -3.57
CA MET A 50 -10.39 4.08 -3.64
C MET A 50 -10.18 3.10 -4.81
N HIS A 51 -9.80 3.61 -5.99
CA HIS A 51 -9.50 2.75 -7.14
C HIS A 51 -8.31 1.82 -6.84
N THR A 52 -7.24 2.35 -6.25
CA THR A 52 -6.08 1.55 -5.85
C THR A 52 -6.46 0.50 -4.80
N GLN A 53 -7.25 0.87 -3.80
CA GLN A 53 -7.79 -0.05 -2.78
C GLN A 53 -8.55 -1.22 -3.42
N ASN A 54 -9.47 -0.92 -4.33
CA ASN A 54 -10.26 -1.94 -5.02
C ASN A 54 -9.37 -2.87 -5.85
N ASN A 55 -8.38 -2.32 -6.57
CA ASN A 55 -7.47 -3.12 -7.38
C ASN A 55 -6.61 -4.06 -6.53
N VAL A 56 -6.07 -3.56 -5.39
CA VAL A 56 -5.30 -4.39 -4.45
C VAL A 56 -6.17 -5.52 -3.88
N ASN A 57 -7.36 -5.21 -3.39
CA ASN A 57 -8.25 -6.21 -2.81
C ASN A 57 -8.69 -7.25 -3.86
N THR A 58 -9.01 -6.82 -5.09
CA THR A 58 -9.35 -7.72 -6.19
C THR A 58 -8.19 -8.66 -6.48
N LYS A 59 -6.96 -8.14 -6.55
CA LYS A 59 -5.78 -8.95 -6.82
C LYS A 59 -5.50 -9.96 -5.70
N LEU A 60 -5.67 -9.58 -4.43
CA LEU A 60 -5.53 -10.50 -3.30
C LEU A 60 -6.56 -11.65 -3.37
N VAL A 61 -7.79 -11.36 -3.79
CA VAL A 61 -8.83 -12.38 -4.00
C VAL A 61 -8.50 -13.30 -5.20
N GLU A 62 -7.92 -12.78 -6.27
CA GLU A 62 -7.46 -13.59 -7.41
C GLU A 62 -6.32 -14.54 -7.00
N LEU A 63 -5.36 -14.07 -6.21
CA LEU A 63 -4.27 -14.88 -5.66
C LEU A 63 -4.81 -15.97 -4.71
N GLU A 64 -5.80 -15.64 -3.88
CA GLU A 64 -6.52 -16.60 -3.04
C GLU A 64 -7.19 -17.70 -3.90
N ALA A 65 -7.86 -17.32 -4.98
CA ALA A 65 -8.52 -18.29 -5.87
C ALA A 65 -7.51 -19.24 -6.54
N THR A 66 -6.34 -18.71 -6.93
CA THR A 66 -5.22 -19.53 -7.43
C THR A 66 -4.75 -20.53 -6.37
N MET A 67 -4.52 -20.05 -5.15
CA MET A 67 -4.08 -20.89 -4.03
C MET A 67 -5.10 -22.00 -3.73
N ARG A 68 -6.38 -21.66 -3.63
CA ARG A 68 -7.47 -22.61 -3.38
C ARG A 68 -7.56 -23.67 -4.49
N THR A 69 -7.45 -23.26 -5.76
CA THR A 69 -7.46 -24.19 -6.90
C THR A 69 -6.28 -25.16 -6.84
N ALA A 70 -5.09 -24.68 -6.52
CA ALA A 70 -3.91 -25.51 -6.37
C ALA A 70 -4.02 -26.47 -5.18
N CYS A 71 -4.56 -26.04 -4.02
CA CYS A 71 -4.84 -26.91 -2.89
C CYS A 71 -5.80 -28.06 -3.27
N GLN A 72 -6.89 -27.75 -3.98
CA GLN A 72 -7.85 -28.78 -4.45
C GLN A 72 -7.20 -29.81 -5.39
N LYS A 73 -6.34 -29.38 -6.30
CA LYS A 73 -5.61 -30.29 -7.19
C LYS A 73 -4.60 -31.14 -6.41
N LEU A 74 -3.84 -30.54 -5.45
CA LEU A 74 -2.87 -31.24 -4.62
C LEU A 74 -3.53 -32.25 -3.66
N SER A 75 -4.73 -31.97 -3.17
CA SER A 75 -5.55 -32.91 -2.37
C SER A 75 -5.66 -34.31 -3.02
N SER A 76 -5.77 -34.37 -4.33
CA SER A 76 -5.88 -35.63 -5.09
C SER A 76 -4.55 -36.12 -5.64
N ALA A 77 -3.63 -35.22 -6.01
CA ALA A 77 -2.36 -35.55 -6.65
C ALA A 77 -1.26 -35.93 -5.65
N GLY A 78 -1.41 -35.56 -4.39
CA GLY A 78 -0.33 -35.56 -3.39
C GLY A 78 0.56 -34.31 -3.49
N LEU A 79 1.57 -34.25 -2.62
CA LEU A 79 2.42 -33.05 -2.46
C LEU A 79 3.73 -33.14 -3.26
N THR A 80 4.08 -34.32 -3.77
CA THR A 80 5.34 -34.59 -4.48
C THR A 80 5.11 -35.35 -5.76
N GLY A 81 6.10 -35.40 -6.64
CA GLY A 81 6.07 -36.10 -7.91
C GLY A 81 5.56 -35.24 -9.07
N PRO A 82 5.55 -35.80 -10.31
CA PRO A 82 5.34 -35.02 -11.54
C PRO A 82 4.01 -34.23 -11.60
N GLN A 83 2.94 -34.77 -10.99
CA GLN A 83 1.64 -34.10 -10.97
C GLN A 83 1.67 -32.90 -10.02
N ALA A 84 2.23 -33.07 -8.80
CA ALA A 84 2.41 -31.96 -7.86
C ALA A 84 3.35 -30.89 -8.43
N ASP A 85 4.43 -31.28 -9.11
CA ASP A 85 5.36 -30.36 -9.79
C ASP A 85 4.63 -29.50 -10.84
N ALA A 86 3.76 -30.10 -11.63
CA ALA A 86 2.96 -29.42 -12.64
C ALA A 86 1.97 -28.42 -12.00
N ILE A 87 1.27 -28.83 -10.92
CA ILE A 87 0.30 -27.99 -10.21
C ILE A 87 1.00 -26.77 -9.59
N LEU A 88 2.13 -26.97 -8.90
CA LEU A 88 2.89 -25.88 -8.29
C LEU A 88 3.47 -24.95 -9.37
N SER A 89 3.99 -25.50 -10.47
CA SER A 89 4.49 -24.69 -11.59
C SER A 89 3.38 -23.87 -12.24
N GLU A 90 2.20 -24.44 -12.43
CA GLU A 90 1.01 -23.74 -12.94
C GLU A 90 0.61 -22.59 -12.00
N ALA A 91 0.55 -22.84 -10.68
CA ALA A 91 0.22 -21.83 -9.69
C ALA A 91 1.23 -20.68 -9.69
N ALA A 92 2.53 -20.98 -9.71
CA ALA A 92 3.57 -19.96 -9.75
C ALA A 92 3.56 -19.13 -11.05
N ALA A 93 3.25 -19.77 -12.19
CA ALA A 93 3.21 -19.11 -13.50
C ALA A 93 1.89 -18.36 -13.78
N SER A 94 0.86 -18.52 -12.94
CA SER A 94 -0.47 -17.95 -13.17
C SER A 94 -0.51 -16.44 -13.03
N ASP A 95 0.39 -15.86 -12.24
CA ASP A 95 0.49 -14.41 -12.02
C ASP A 95 1.95 -14.01 -11.80
N PRO A 96 2.46 -12.96 -12.44
CA PRO A 96 3.83 -12.49 -12.29
C PRO A 96 4.17 -11.98 -10.86
N LEU A 97 3.17 -11.74 -10.02
CA LEU A 97 3.36 -11.40 -8.61
C LEU A 97 3.76 -12.60 -7.74
N ILE A 98 3.53 -13.82 -8.21
CA ILE A 98 3.89 -15.05 -7.50
C ILE A 98 5.33 -15.42 -7.83
N MET A 99 6.20 -15.31 -6.85
CA MET A 99 7.63 -15.64 -6.98
C MET A 99 7.88 -17.15 -7.02
N ASN A 100 7.19 -17.87 -6.16
CA ASN A 100 7.15 -19.32 -6.14
C ASN A 100 5.88 -19.81 -5.45
N SER A 101 5.60 -21.11 -5.67
CA SER A 101 4.64 -21.89 -4.91
C SER A 101 5.34 -23.07 -4.26
N ALA A 102 4.96 -23.41 -3.04
CA ALA A 102 5.62 -24.46 -2.28
C ALA A 102 4.60 -25.32 -1.52
N ALA A 103 4.85 -26.62 -1.45
CA ALA A 103 4.12 -27.53 -0.60
C ALA A 103 4.98 -27.98 0.58
N THR A 104 4.38 -27.96 1.79
CA THR A 104 4.96 -28.56 2.99
C THR A 104 4.23 -29.85 3.36
N ASP A 105 4.92 -30.76 4.02
CA ASP A 105 4.31 -31.91 4.66
C ASP A 105 3.65 -31.57 6.00
N THR A 106 3.15 -32.59 6.71
CA THR A 106 2.52 -32.44 8.03
C THR A 106 3.47 -32.03 9.15
N LYS A 107 4.78 -31.97 8.88
CA LYS A 107 5.83 -31.52 9.80
C LYS A 107 6.40 -30.15 9.42
N ASP A 108 5.74 -29.46 8.46
CA ASP A 108 6.15 -28.16 7.94
C ASP A 108 7.53 -28.15 7.24
N ILE A 109 7.93 -29.33 6.68
CA ILE A 109 9.11 -29.44 5.83
C ILE A 109 8.69 -29.11 4.39
N LEU A 110 9.43 -28.23 3.71
CA LEU A 110 9.24 -27.94 2.29
C LEU A 110 9.55 -29.19 1.46
N VAL A 111 8.53 -29.89 0.97
CA VAL A 111 8.68 -31.13 0.19
C VAL A 111 8.70 -30.91 -1.32
N ASN A 112 8.23 -29.74 -1.77
CA ASN A 112 8.19 -29.39 -3.19
C ASN A 112 8.08 -27.86 -3.36
N VAL A 113 8.95 -27.25 -4.17
CA VAL A 113 8.98 -25.80 -4.43
C VAL A 113 9.14 -25.54 -5.92
N LYS A 114 8.35 -24.64 -6.50
CA LYS A 114 8.39 -24.29 -7.93
C LYS A 114 8.20 -22.78 -8.16
N PRO A 115 9.15 -22.11 -8.85
CA PRO A 115 10.53 -22.56 -9.06
C PRO A 115 11.33 -22.59 -7.76
N ASP A 116 12.40 -23.39 -7.70
CA ASP A 116 13.30 -23.48 -6.55
C ASP A 116 14.76 -23.14 -6.93
N PRO A 117 15.03 -21.87 -7.32
CA PRO A 117 16.38 -21.46 -7.72
C PRO A 117 17.38 -21.39 -6.57
N TYR A 118 16.92 -21.44 -5.31
CA TYR A 118 17.74 -21.32 -4.10
C TYR A 118 17.92 -22.66 -3.37
N GLY A 119 17.21 -23.71 -3.83
CA GLY A 119 17.35 -25.05 -3.25
C GLY A 119 16.78 -25.16 -1.84
N VAL A 120 15.65 -24.47 -1.57
CA VAL A 120 15.01 -24.49 -0.24
C VAL A 120 14.14 -25.71 0.00
N THR A 121 13.98 -26.59 -0.99
CA THR A 121 13.31 -27.89 -0.81
C THR A 121 14.07 -28.72 0.22
N GLY A 122 13.40 -29.13 1.29
CA GLY A 122 13.97 -29.81 2.45
C GLY A 122 14.10 -28.94 3.69
N ASP A 123 13.90 -27.62 3.58
CA ASP A 123 13.99 -26.71 4.72
C ASP A 123 12.79 -26.87 5.66
N ASP A 124 13.08 -26.76 6.96
CA ASP A 124 12.10 -26.73 8.04
C ASP A 124 11.60 -25.29 8.24
N ILE A 125 10.29 -25.08 8.04
CA ILE A 125 9.66 -23.77 8.20
C ILE A 125 8.64 -23.74 9.36
N THR A 126 8.70 -24.74 10.25
CA THR A 126 7.80 -24.87 11.42
C THR A 126 7.70 -23.58 12.26
N MET A 127 8.83 -22.85 12.39
CA MET A 127 8.89 -21.65 13.23
C MET A 127 8.47 -20.36 12.52
N GLN A 128 8.06 -20.42 11.27
CA GLN A 128 7.55 -19.24 10.58
C GLN A 128 6.16 -18.88 11.11
N GLU A 129 5.95 -17.60 11.43
CA GLU A 129 4.71 -17.09 12.09
C GLU A 129 3.43 -17.52 11.34
N GLN A 130 3.40 -17.34 10.02
CA GLN A 130 2.23 -17.71 9.21
C GLN A 130 1.97 -19.22 9.22
N GLN A 131 3.02 -20.03 9.32
CA GLN A 131 2.90 -21.49 9.39
C GLN A 131 2.29 -21.91 10.73
N LEU A 132 2.77 -21.33 11.83
CA LEU A 132 2.20 -21.55 13.17
C LEU A 132 0.73 -21.12 13.23
N MET A 133 0.38 -19.95 12.72
CA MET A 133 -0.99 -19.45 12.69
C MET A 133 -1.91 -20.34 11.86
N MET A 134 -1.46 -20.77 10.68
CA MET A 134 -2.21 -21.68 9.81
C MET A 134 -2.45 -23.04 10.51
N ARG A 135 -1.44 -23.58 11.18
CA ARG A 135 -1.53 -24.85 11.93
C ARG A 135 -2.49 -24.77 13.11
N GLU A 136 -2.48 -23.66 13.82
CA GLU A 136 -3.38 -23.43 14.97
C GLU A 136 -4.84 -23.32 14.53
N THR A 137 -5.09 -22.59 13.45
CA THR A 137 -6.45 -22.28 13.01
C THR A 137 -7.00 -23.22 11.96
N MET A 138 -6.14 -23.95 11.25
CA MET A 138 -6.46 -24.71 10.03
C MET A 138 -7.19 -23.85 8.99
N GLN A 139 -6.86 -22.55 8.93
CA GLN A 139 -7.40 -21.59 7.97
C GLN A 139 -6.27 -20.97 7.15
N PRO A 140 -6.57 -20.45 5.96
CA PRO A 140 -5.61 -19.66 5.21
C PRO A 140 -5.12 -18.44 5.99
N VAL A 141 -3.85 -18.11 5.83
CA VAL A 141 -3.17 -16.98 6.48
C VAL A 141 -2.32 -16.24 5.45
N MET A 142 -2.21 -14.92 5.58
CA MET A 142 -1.18 -14.12 4.91
C MET A 142 -0.19 -13.61 5.96
N SER A 143 1.11 -13.80 5.72
CA SER A 143 2.14 -13.35 6.66
C SER A 143 2.23 -11.82 6.75
N ASN A 144 2.85 -11.33 7.81
CA ASN A 144 3.53 -10.06 7.75
C ASN A 144 4.62 -10.07 6.66
N VAL A 145 5.10 -8.87 6.28
CA VAL A 145 6.26 -8.78 5.38
C VAL A 145 7.47 -9.36 6.10
N ILE A 146 8.10 -10.30 5.44
CA ILE A 146 9.34 -10.94 5.88
C ILE A 146 10.44 -10.68 4.86
N MET A 147 11.69 -10.72 5.30
CA MET A 147 12.84 -10.71 4.40
C MET A 147 12.98 -12.10 3.80
N LEU A 148 12.78 -12.20 2.50
CA LEU A 148 12.91 -13.46 1.77
C LEU A 148 14.39 -13.85 1.63
N VAL A 149 14.65 -15.14 1.39
CA VAL A 149 16.02 -15.65 1.12
C VAL A 149 16.69 -14.96 -0.07
N GLN A 150 15.89 -14.36 -0.96
CA GLN A 150 16.32 -13.58 -2.11
C GLN A 150 16.84 -12.17 -1.74
N GLY A 151 16.73 -11.76 -0.47
CA GLY A 151 17.22 -10.48 0.02
C GLY A 151 16.29 -9.27 -0.20
N TYR A 152 15.00 -9.50 -0.48
CA TYR A 152 14.00 -8.44 -0.58
C TYR A 152 12.72 -8.76 0.21
N PRO A 153 11.91 -7.73 0.58
CA PRO A 153 10.68 -7.92 1.33
C PRO A 153 9.62 -8.66 0.52
N GLY A 154 8.98 -9.67 1.13
CA GLY A 154 7.87 -10.40 0.54
C GLY A 154 6.83 -10.81 1.57
N VAL A 155 5.70 -11.31 1.11
CA VAL A 155 4.66 -11.93 1.95
C VAL A 155 4.39 -13.35 1.47
N VAL A 156 3.96 -14.19 2.40
CA VAL A 156 3.60 -15.58 2.13
C VAL A 156 2.11 -15.75 2.43
N MET A 157 1.33 -16.13 1.43
CA MET A 157 -0.02 -16.68 1.63
C MET A 157 0.11 -18.20 1.81
N VAL A 158 -0.44 -18.74 2.88
CA VAL A 158 -0.40 -20.18 3.18
C VAL A 158 -1.80 -20.70 3.43
N ALA A 159 -2.12 -21.90 2.92
CA ALA A 159 -3.38 -22.57 3.15
C ALA A 159 -3.18 -24.05 3.44
N PRO A 160 -3.98 -24.65 4.35
CA PRO A 160 -3.93 -26.07 4.64
C PRO A 160 -4.49 -26.89 3.46
N ILE A 161 -3.91 -28.06 3.24
CA ILE A 161 -4.37 -29.06 2.25
C ILE A 161 -4.91 -30.26 3.03
N PHE A 162 -6.13 -30.67 2.68
CA PHE A 162 -6.77 -31.85 3.25
C PHE A 162 -6.99 -32.92 2.15
N ASP A 163 -6.94 -34.17 2.53
CA ASP A 163 -7.30 -35.28 1.61
C ASP A 163 -8.82 -35.45 1.48
N SER A 164 -9.24 -36.47 0.72
CA SER A 164 -10.65 -36.80 0.52
C SER A 164 -11.37 -37.30 1.78
N GLN A 165 -10.66 -37.50 2.88
CA GLN A 165 -11.15 -37.92 4.19
C GLN A 165 -11.04 -36.80 5.23
N ASP A 166 -10.84 -35.54 4.77
CA ASP A 166 -10.62 -34.37 5.60
C ASP A 166 -9.40 -34.48 6.56
N GLN A 167 -8.40 -35.32 6.21
CA GLN A 167 -7.18 -35.40 6.97
C GLN A 167 -6.17 -34.36 6.45
N PHE A 168 -5.53 -33.64 7.35
CA PHE A 168 -4.49 -32.67 7.01
C PHE A 168 -3.28 -33.36 6.39
N MET A 169 -2.96 -32.99 5.16
CA MET A 169 -1.82 -33.55 4.40
C MET A 169 -0.58 -32.68 4.49
N GLY A 170 -0.74 -31.39 4.72
CA GLY A 170 0.29 -30.37 4.65
C GLY A 170 -0.28 -29.04 4.19
N ALA A 171 0.55 -28.13 3.71
CA ALA A 171 0.11 -26.80 3.29
C ALA A 171 0.67 -26.40 1.93
N LEU A 172 -0.02 -25.50 1.26
CA LEU A 172 0.46 -24.77 0.08
C LEU A 172 0.78 -23.34 0.48
N SER A 173 1.94 -22.86 0.05
CA SER A 173 2.36 -21.46 0.17
C SER A 173 2.55 -20.82 -1.20
N LEU A 174 2.12 -19.55 -1.33
CA LEU A 174 2.46 -18.66 -2.44
C LEU A 174 3.30 -17.51 -1.88
N VAL A 175 4.49 -17.32 -2.42
CA VAL A 175 5.34 -16.17 -2.09
C VAL A 175 5.04 -15.03 -3.04
N ILE A 176 4.70 -13.87 -2.51
CA ILE A 176 4.18 -12.72 -3.26
C ILE A 176 5.04 -11.48 -2.98
N LEU A 177 5.21 -10.64 -4.01
CA LEU A 177 5.84 -9.33 -3.90
C LEU A 177 4.80 -8.23 -3.63
N PRO A 178 4.61 -7.76 -2.39
CA PRO A 178 3.59 -6.77 -2.06
C PRO A 178 3.87 -5.41 -2.73
N SER A 179 5.14 -5.02 -2.85
CA SER A 179 5.50 -3.77 -3.52
C SER A 179 5.13 -3.77 -5.01
N ALA A 180 5.32 -4.90 -5.71
CA ALA A 180 4.92 -5.05 -7.10
C ALA A 180 3.39 -5.02 -7.25
N LEU A 181 2.65 -5.69 -6.36
CA LEU A 181 1.19 -5.67 -6.33
C LEU A 181 0.65 -4.25 -6.18
N ILE A 182 1.16 -3.49 -5.21
CA ILE A 182 0.71 -2.11 -4.97
C ILE A 182 1.08 -1.21 -6.16
N ASN A 183 2.31 -1.31 -6.67
CA ASN A 183 2.75 -0.51 -7.83
C ASN A 183 1.89 -0.79 -9.07
N GLN A 184 1.57 -2.05 -9.35
CA GLN A 184 0.67 -2.43 -10.45
C GLN A 184 -0.75 -1.88 -10.25
N SER A 185 -1.25 -1.93 -9.01
CA SER A 185 -2.58 -1.42 -8.66
C SER A 185 -2.67 0.09 -8.80
N ILE A 186 -1.62 0.84 -8.47
CA ILE A 186 -1.51 2.29 -8.70
C ILE A 186 -1.46 2.58 -10.21
N ALA A 187 -0.62 1.85 -10.96
CA ALA A 187 -0.47 2.07 -12.39
C ALA A 187 -1.77 1.86 -13.17
N SER A 188 -2.61 0.94 -12.74
CA SER A 188 -3.91 0.64 -13.38
C SER A 188 -4.99 1.70 -13.14
N THR A 189 -4.77 2.69 -12.27
CA THR A 189 -5.73 3.79 -12.05
C THR A 189 -5.68 4.89 -13.13
N GLY A 190 -4.71 4.83 -14.04
CA GLY A 190 -4.49 5.84 -15.08
C GLY A 190 -3.39 6.84 -14.72
N GLU A 191 -3.58 8.14 -15.00
CA GLU A 191 -2.57 9.15 -14.75
C GLU A 191 -2.19 9.27 -13.28
N LYS A 192 -0.89 9.24 -13.00
CA LYS A 192 -0.30 9.40 -11.68
C LYS A 192 -0.31 10.86 -11.27
N THR A 193 -1.38 11.32 -10.65
CA THR A 193 -1.48 12.72 -10.19
C THR A 193 -0.85 12.90 -8.80
N TYR A 194 -0.96 11.88 -7.92
CA TYR A 194 -0.54 11.96 -6.52
C TYR A 194 0.41 10.82 -6.16
N SER A 195 1.26 11.05 -5.16
CA SER A 195 2.17 10.04 -4.66
C SER A 195 1.49 9.15 -3.63
N MET A 196 1.86 7.87 -3.63
CA MET A 196 1.35 6.89 -2.69
C MET A 196 2.49 6.10 -2.05
N TRP A 197 2.27 5.67 -0.80
CA TRP A 197 3.08 4.68 -0.13
C TRP A 197 2.16 3.72 0.64
N ALA A 198 2.70 2.60 1.10
CA ALA A 198 1.92 1.65 1.87
C ALA A 198 2.74 1.02 2.98
N MET A 199 2.09 0.72 4.10
CA MET A 199 2.72 0.08 5.27
C MET A 199 1.82 -0.99 5.88
N GLN A 200 2.42 -1.86 6.67
CA GLN A 200 1.74 -2.71 7.63
C GLN A 200 1.30 -1.89 8.86
N SER A 201 0.34 -2.40 9.61
CA SER A 201 -0.12 -1.76 10.85
C SER A 201 0.96 -1.56 11.92
N ASN A 202 2.07 -2.30 11.83
CA ASN A 202 3.24 -2.13 12.70
C ASN A 202 4.21 -1.03 12.26
N GLY A 203 3.91 -0.30 11.17
CA GLY A 203 4.74 0.78 10.62
C GLY A 203 5.79 0.36 9.59
N THR A 204 5.88 -0.94 9.24
CA THR A 204 6.82 -1.41 8.21
C THR A 204 6.34 -1.03 6.81
N LEU A 205 7.14 -0.30 6.06
CA LEU A 205 6.87 0.08 4.68
C LEU A 205 6.92 -1.15 3.76
N ILE A 206 5.84 -1.37 3.02
CA ILE A 206 5.74 -2.44 2.02
C ILE A 206 5.85 -1.91 0.59
N TYR A 207 5.56 -0.62 0.42
CA TYR A 207 5.73 0.10 -0.84
C TYR A 207 6.05 1.57 -0.56
N ASP A 208 7.02 2.09 -1.26
CA ASP A 208 7.33 3.51 -1.39
C ASP A 208 7.89 3.75 -2.78
N PRO A 209 7.64 4.93 -3.42
CA PRO A 209 8.27 5.30 -4.69
C PRO A 209 9.80 5.27 -4.64
N ASP A 210 10.39 5.59 -3.48
CA ASP A 210 11.80 5.33 -3.19
C ASP A 210 11.96 3.90 -2.66
N SER A 211 12.44 3.00 -3.52
CA SER A 211 12.64 1.60 -3.17
C SER A 211 13.61 1.38 -1.99
N ALA A 212 14.49 2.33 -1.70
CA ALA A 212 15.39 2.27 -0.55
C ALA A 212 14.66 2.38 0.81
N GLN A 213 13.41 2.82 0.81
CA GLN A 213 12.56 2.89 1.99
C GLN A 213 11.79 1.60 2.26
N GLN A 214 11.61 0.75 1.25
CA GLN A 214 10.84 -0.49 1.39
C GLN A 214 11.50 -1.45 2.38
N GLY A 215 10.69 -2.03 3.26
CA GLY A 215 11.14 -2.91 4.35
C GLY A 215 11.59 -2.16 5.62
N LYS A 216 11.76 -0.82 5.58
CA LYS A 216 12.06 -0.03 6.78
C LYS A 216 10.81 0.19 7.61
N ASN A 217 10.99 0.39 8.91
CA ASN A 217 9.89 0.67 9.82
C ASN A 217 9.88 2.16 10.19
N LEU A 218 8.83 2.86 9.83
CA LEU A 218 8.66 4.31 10.06
C LEU A 218 8.67 4.70 11.54
N LEU A 219 8.42 3.75 12.46
CA LEU A 219 8.34 4.01 13.89
C LEU A 219 9.63 3.71 14.64
N THR A 220 10.48 2.81 14.11
CA THR A 220 11.62 2.26 14.85
C THR A 220 12.96 2.31 14.12
N ASP A 221 12.95 2.54 12.80
CA ASP A 221 14.22 2.65 12.05
C ASP A 221 14.92 3.97 12.40
N PRO A 222 16.22 3.96 12.74
CA PRO A 222 16.97 5.15 13.15
C PRO A 222 16.94 6.31 12.14
N ILE A 223 16.74 6.05 10.85
CA ILE A 223 16.67 7.12 9.84
C ILE A 223 15.48 8.05 10.04
N TYR A 224 14.45 7.64 10.79
CA TYR A 224 13.26 8.44 11.08
C TYR A 224 13.28 9.10 12.46
N GLU A 225 14.35 8.96 13.25
CA GLU A 225 14.46 9.59 14.59
C GLU A 225 14.37 11.11 14.51
N ASP A 226 14.92 11.71 13.46
CA ASP A 226 14.86 13.16 13.21
C ASP A 226 13.51 13.64 12.65
N TYR A 227 12.52 12.75 12.47
CA TYR A 227 11.22 13.04 11.83
C TYR A 227 10.03 12.71 12.75
N PRO A 228 9.89 13.36 13.91
CA PRO A 228 8.85 13.04 14.89
C PRO A 228 7.44 13.18 14.32
N GLU A 229 7.19 14.17 13.45
CA GLU A 229 5.86 14.36 12.84
C GLU A 229 5.48 13.24 11.87
N VAL A 230 6.46 12.67 11.16
CA VAL A 230 6.26 11.46 10.33
C VAL A 230 5.90 10.27 11.22
N GLN A 231 6.59 10.10 12.35
CA GLN A 231 6.29 9.03 13.30
C GLN A 231 4.91 9.19 13.94
N ASP A 232 4.52 10.42 14.32
CA ASP A 232 3.19 10.69 14.90
C ASP A 232 2.07 10.44 13.88
N PHE A 233 2.26 10.89 12.64
CA PHE A 233 1.35 10.58 11.53
C PHE A 233 1.27 9.07 11.28
N THR A 234 2.40 8.36 11.28
CA THR A 234 2.45 6.90 11.13
C THR A 234 1.67 6.19 12.23
N ARG A 235 1.78 6.63 13.50
CA ARG A 235 0.97 6.08 14.62
C ARG A 235 -0.52 6.27 14.38
N GLN A 236 -0.92 7.43 13.85
CA GLN A 236 -2.32 7.71 13.51
C GLN A 236 -2.82 6.78 12.40
N VAL A 237 -2.04 6.62 11.32
CA VAL A 237 -2.35 5.71 10.21
C VAL A 237 -2.41 4.25 10.69
N ALA A 238 -1.48 3.83 11.54
CA ALA A 238 -1.47 2.47 12.11
C ALA A 238 -2.72 2.17 12.95
N ALA A 239 -3.17 3.14 13.75
CA ALA A 239 -4.28 2.98 14.67
C ALA A 239 -5.67 3.01 14.01
N GLN A 240 -5.80 3.53 12.78
CA GLN A 240 -7.09 3.75 12.12
C GLN A 240 -7.13 3.04 10.77
N GLN A 241 -8.26 2.39 10.47
CA GLN A 241 -8.44 1.69 9.19
C GLN A 241 -8.53 2.62 7.98
N ASN A 242 -9.04 3.82 8.17
CA ASN A 242 -9.09 4.88 7.17
C ASN A 242 -9.06 6.24 7.85
N GLY A 243 -8.65 7.26 7.13
CA GLY A 243 -8.62 8.61 7.70
C GLY A 243 -7.98 9.66 6.81
N TYR A 244 -7.82 10.82 7.41
CA TYR A 244 -7.17 12.00 6.86
C TYR A 244 -6.26 12.63 7.91
N GLY A 245 -5.14 13.17 7.48
CA GLY A 245 -4.22 13.91 8.34
C GLY A 245 -3.24 14.76 7.55
N THR A 246 -2.53 15.59 8.28
CA THR A 246 -1.43 16.40 7.75
C THR A 246 -0.17 16.14 8.53
N TYR A 247 0.99 16.23 7.90
CA TYR A 247 2.28 16.09 8.53
C TYR A 247 3.33 16.90 7.79
N GLN A 248 4.43 17.19 8.47
CA GLN A 248 5.58 17.86 7.86
C GLN A 248 6.71 16.86 7.60
N TYR A 249 7.39 17.08 6.51
CA TYR A 249 8.54 16.30 6.12
C TYR A 249 9.69 17.25 5.76
N TYR A 250 10.88 16.96 6.29
CA TYR A 250 12.06 17.76 6.01
C TYR A 250 12.82 17.17 4.83
N VAL A 251 12.93 17.92 3.74
CA VAL A 251 13.80 17.54 2.62
C VAL A 251 15.21 17.98 2.99
N LYS A 252 16.12 17.02 3.21
CA LYS A 252 17.55 17.30 3.40
C LYS A 252 18.14 17.66 2.03
N ASN A 253 18.50 18.93 1.82
CA ASN A 253 19.26 19.32 0.64
C ASN A 253 20.66 18.71 0.69
N LEU A 254 21.22 18.35 -0.50
CA LEU A 254 22.54 17.73 -0.65
C LEU A 254 23.67 18.54 0.03
N ASP A 255 23.50 19.84 0.19
CA ASP A 255 24.48 20.76 0.82
C ASP A 255 24.30 20.91 2.35
N GLN A 256 23.31 20.23 2.96
CA GLN A 256 23.02 20.22 4.40
C GLN A 256 22.84 21.60 5.07
N THR A 257 22.67 22.67 4.30
CA THR A 257 22.64 24.04 4.81
C THR A 257 21.26 24.59 5.15
N GLN A 258 20.19 24.04 4.57
CA GLN A 258 18.81 24.35 4.92
C GLN A 258 17.90 23.13 4.70
N ASN A 259 17.13 22.77 5.73
CA ASN A 259 16.06 21.79 5.59
C ASN A 259 14.83 22.51 5.02
N GLU A 260 14.37 22.15 3.84
CA GLU A 260 13.10 22.60 3.33
C GLU A 260 11.98 21.81 4.02
N VAL A 261 11.06 22.53 4.68
CA VAL A 261 9.88 21.92 5.31
C VAL A 261 8.77 21.84 4.29
N VAL A 262 8.35 20.63 3.96
CA VAL A 262 7.20 20.37 3.09
C VAL A 262 6.03 19.91 3.95
N SER A 263 4.95 20.69 3.98
CA SER A 263 3.68 20.26 4.58
C SER A 263 2.93 19.38 3.60
N LYS A 264 2.42 18.25 4.08
CA LYS A 264 1.69 17.27 3.29
C LYS A 264 0.31 17.04 3.88
N GLU A 265 -0.70 16.92 3.02
CA GLU A 265 -1.99 16.35 3.37
C GLU A 265 -2.07 14.91 2.83
N ALA A 266 -2.72 14.03 3.56
CA ALA A 266 -2.80 12.63 3.19
C ALA A 266 -4.13 12.00 3.60
N TYR A 267 -4.57 11.04 2.79
CA TYR A 267 -5.67 10.12 3.09
C TYR A 267 -5.13 8.70 3.13
N TRP A 268 -5.74 7.83 3.93
CA TRP A 268 -5.39 6.42 3.93
C TRP A 268 -6.62 5.53 4.00
N MET A 269 -6.48 4.33 3.43
CA MET A 269 -7.46 3.26 3.46
C MET A 269 -6.78 1.92 3.69
N THR A 270 -7.53 0.97 4.25
CA THR A 270 -7.06 -0.38 4.51
C THR A 270 -7.33 -1.31 3.35
N VAL A 271 -6.36 -2.18 3.07
CA VAL A 271 -6.47 -3.35 2.20
C VAL A 271 -5.93 -4.57 2.95
N GLY A 272 -6.33 -5.77 2.55
CA GLY A 272 -5.76 -6.99 3.13
C GLY A 272 -6.65 -8.20 2.94
N ILE A 273 -6.15 -9.33 3.40
CA ILE A 273 -6.85 -10.62 3.37
C ILE A 273 -6.44 -11.46 4.58
N TYR A 274 -7.32 -12.32 5.05
CA TYR A 274 -7.08 -13.25 6.16
C TYR A 274 -6.65 -12.60 7.49
N GLY A 275 -7.06 -11.36 7.73
CA GLY A 275 -6.73 -10.62 8.95
C GLY A 275 -5.40 -9.86 8.88
N THR A 276 -4.60 -10.04 7.85
CA THR A 276 -3.41 -9.21 7.60
C THR A 276 -3.80 -7.96 6.84
N GLU A 277 -3.53 -6.80 7.43
CA GLU A 277 -3.96 -5.51 6.92
C GLU A 277 -2.77 -4.63 6.55
N TRP A 278 -2.91 -3.91 5.43
CA TRP A 278 -2.00 -2.86 5.00
C TRP A 278 -2.75 -1.54 4.92
N ARG A 279 -2.03 -0.45 5.14
CA ARG A 279 -2.52 0.93 4.95
C ARG A 279 -1.95 1.48 3.66
N LEU A 280 -2.82 1.78 2.70
CA LEU A 280 -2.47 2.56 1.51
C LEU A 280 -2.62 4.03 1.86
N VAL A 281 -1.60 4.83 1.63
CA VAL A 281 -1.57 6.26 1.92
C VAL A 281 -1.30 7.03 0.64
N ILE A 282 -2.18 7.97 0.30
CA ILE A 282 -2.01 8.93 -0.80
C ILE A 282 -1.76 10.31 -0.22
N TRP A 283 -0.87 11.08 -0.81
CA TRP A 283 -0.53 12.40 -0.30
C TRP A 283 -0.27 13.42 -1.41
N ASN A 284 -0.43 14.68 -1.05
CA ASN A 284 -0.11 15.86 -1.82
C ASN A 284 0.64 16.88 -0.95
N ALA A 285 1.53 17.67 -1.55
CA ALA A 285 2.13 18.82 -0.90
C ALA A 285 1.12 19.97 -0.83
N LEU A 286 1.09 20.67 0.34
CA LEU A 286 0.24 21.84 0.58
C LEU A 286 0.92 23.13 0.15
#